data_fcb2489ae75320cce5af905115d9d8f4
#
_entry.id   fcb2489ae75320cce5af905115d9d8f4
#
_cell.length_a   1.000
_cell.length_b   1.000
_cell.length_c   1.000
_cell.angle_alpha   90.00
_cell.angle_beta   90.00
_cell.angle_gamma   90.00
#
_symmetry.space_group_name_H-M   'P 1'
#
loop_
_entity.id
_entity.type
_entity.pdbx_description
1 polymer ?
#
loop_
_entity_poly.entity_id
_entity_poly.type
_entity_poly.pdbx_seq_one_letter_code
_entity_poly.pdbx_strand_id
1 'polypeptide(L)'
;KVSTVAPADQPVADRLRDVIGAKSLRFFDRKNERAAVEKFYSARDYAPQWTQAGKLTDSGKGVIARLKDAAAEGLNPADYPVPDFSAAASPDQFAEAELKLTSSMLDYARQAQSGRMHWSQVAGDILYPEHPTDPAEVLANVSTAKDAAAALDGYNPPHKLYRDLKAKLAELRGESEGLVIQIPQGPT
;
A
#
# COMPACT_ATOMS: atom_id res chain seq x y z
N LYS A 1 -20.13 26.39 -3.46
CA LYS A 1 -19.39 25.40 -4.29
C LYS A 1 -20.28 24.18 -4.44
N VAL A 2 -20.59 23.82 -5.65
CA VAL A 2 -21.27 22.53 -5.92
C VAL A 2 -20.23 21.45 -5.65
N SER A 3 -20.55 20.50 -4.77
CA SER A 3 -19.66 19.36 -4.49
C SER A 3 -19.48 18.55 -5.79
N THR A 4 -18.24 18.18 -6.10
CA THR A 4 -17.92 17.32 -7.24
C THR A 4 -18.11 15.82 -6.92
N VAL A 5 -18.46 15.51 -5.65
CA VAL A 5 -18.67 14.15 -5.16
C VAL A 5 -20.03 13.63 -5.60
N ALA A 6 -20.08 12.39 -6.09
CA ALA A 6 -21.33 11.74 -6.43
C ALA A 6 -22.25 11.64 -5.19
N PRO A 7 -23.59 11.84 -5.30
CA PRO A 7 -24.49 11.80 -4.15
C PRO A 7 -24.42 10.54 -3.31
N ALA A 8 -24.14 9.38 -3.94
CA ALA A 8 -23.99 8.10 -3.26
C ALA A 8 -22.74 8.02 -2.37
N ASP A 9 -21.70 8.78 -2.71
CA ASP A 9 -20.41 8.79 -1.99
C ASP A 9 -20.32 9.96 -0.99
N GLN A 10 -21.29 10.88 -0.98
CA GLN A 10 -21.27 12.04 -0.10
C GLN A 10 -21.14 11.69 1.40
N PRO A 11 -21.86 10.68 1.93
CA PRO A 11 -21.72 10.32 3.35
C PRO A 11 -20.30 9.82 3.67
N VAL A 12 -19.64 9.10 2.76
CA VAL A 12 -18.26 8.64 2.93
C VAL A 12 -17.29 9.82 2.86
N ALA A 13 -17.51 10.76 1.93
CA ALA A 13 -16.69 11.97 1.80
C ALA A 13 -16.78 12.86 3.04
N ASP A 14 -17.96 13.04 3.60
CA ASP A 14 -18.14 13.80 4.83
C ASP A 14 -17.39 13.15 6.00
N ARG A 15 -17.46 11.83 6.09
CA ARG A 15 -16.73 11.08 7.12
C ARG A 15 -15.22 11.13 6.92
N LEU A 16 -14.73 11.02 5.68
CA LEU A 16 -13.32 11.20 5.36
C LEU A 16 -12.81 12.59 5.77
N ARG A 17 -13.61 13.63 5.51
CA ARG A 17 -13.27 15.00 5.94
C ARG A 17 -13.10 15.10 7.44
N ASP A 18 -14.03 14.51 8.22
CA ASP A 18 -13.99 14.53 9.67
C ASP A 18 -12.76 13.78 10.22
N VAL A 19 -12.50 12.57 9.69
CA VAL A 19 -11.38 11.72 10.16
C VAL A 19 -10.02 12.31 9.78
N ILE A 20 -9.88 12.81 8.56
CA ILE A 20 -8.63 13.42 8.08
C ILE A 20 -8.37 14.75 8.82
N GLY A 21 -9.41 15.55 9.08
CA GLY A 21 -9.30 16.79 9.85
C GLY A 21 -9.05 16.58 11.35
N ALA A 22 -9.24 15.38 11.87
CA ALA A 22 -9.00 15.09 13.28
C ALA A 22 -7.49 15.09 13.59
N LYS A 23 -7.10 15.72 14.70
CA LYS A 23 -5.68 15.77 15.13
C LYS A 23 -5.06 14.40 15.40
N SER A 24 -5.88 13.36 15.60
CA SER A 24 -5.48 11.99 15.89
C SER A 24 -5.71 11.07 14.69
N LEU A 25 -5.18 11.41 13.52
CA LEU A 25 -5.23 10.53 12.35
C LEU A 25 -4.35 9.30 12.59
N ARG A 26 -4.97 8.19 13.03
CA ARG A 26 -4.27 6.98 13.50
C ARG A 26 -3.61 6.15 12.40
N PHE A 27 -3.96 6.41 11.13
CA PHE A 27 -3.52 5.58 10.01
C PHE A 27 -2.13 5.96 9.48
N PHE A 28 -1.62 7.15 9.83
CA PHE A 28 -0.38 7.67 9.29
C PHE A 28 0.52 8.18 10.41
N ASP A 29 1.60 7.49 10.68
CA ASP A 29 2.56 7.86 11.73
C ASP A 29 3.49 8.99 11.29
N ARG A 30 3.72 9.10 9.97
CA ARG A 30 4.65 10.06 9.39
C ARG A 30 3.95 11.37 9.05
N LYS A 31 4.56 12.49 9.46
CA LYS A 31 4.01 13.84 9.25
C LYS A 31 3.85 14.20 7.77
N ASN A 32 4.81 13.79 6.92
CA ASN A 32 4.75 14.02 5.48
C ASN A 32 3.63 13.21 4.80
N GLU A 33 3.38 11.98 5.25
CA GLU A 33 2.27 11.17 4.74
C GLU A 33 0.92 11.78 5.11
N ARG A 34 0.75 12.25 6.35
CA ARG A 34 -0.47 12.96 6.78
C ARG A 34 -0.74 14.17 5.92
N ALA A 35 0.28 15.01 5.69
CA ALA A 35 0.14 16.22 4.88
C ALA A 35 -0.21 15.90 3.42
N ALA A 36 0.41 14.87 2.85
CA ALA A 36 0.13 14.41 1.49
C ALA A 36 -1.31 13.88 1.35
N VAL A 37 -1.75 13.06 2.30
CA VAL A 37 -3.11 12.49 2.32
C VAL A 37 -4.16 13.59 2.50
N GLU A 38 -3.95 14.51 3.44
CA GLU A 38 -4.84 15.66 3.64
C GLU A 38 -4.97 16.50 2.37
N LYS A 39 -3.83 16.82 1.72
CA LYS A 39 -3.81 17.57 0.47
C LYS A 39 -4.51 16.81 -0.65
N PHE A 40 -4.27 15.52 -0.76
CA PHE A 40 -4.86 14.68 -1.82
C PHE A 40 -6.39 14.63 -1.70
N TYR A 41 -6.91 14.30 -0.53
CA TYR A 41 -8.36 14.20 -0.34
C TYR A 41 -9.06 15.56 -0.35
N SER A 42 -8.46 16.61 0.21
CA SER A 42 -9.05 17.96 0.16
C SER A 42 -9.16 18.51 -1.27
N ALA A 43 -8.19 18.20 -2.14
CA ALA A 43 -8.22 18.62 -3.54
C ALA A 43 -9.37 18.01 -4.35
N ARG A 44 -9.93 16.90 -3.89
CA ARG A 44 -11.03 16.16 -4.53
C ARG A 44 -12.34 16.19 -3.71
N ASP A 45 -12.52 17.20 -2.86
CA ASP A 45 -13.68 17.36 -1.97
C ASP A 45 -13.92 16.11 -1.07
N TYR A 46 -12.85 15.40 -0.71
CA TYR A 46 -12.84 14.16 0.07
C TYR A 46 -13.57 12.98 -0.59
N ALA A 47 -13.80 13.02 -1.91
CA ALA A 47 -14.31 11.86 -2.64
C ALA A 47 -13.43 10.63 -2.41
N PRO A 48 -14.00 9.43 -2.13
CA PRO A 48 -13.22 8.22 -2.00
C PRO A 48 -12.49 7.89 -3.31
N GLN A 49 -11.30 7.30 -3.21
CA GLN A 49 -10.46 6.91 -4.35
C GLN A 49 -10.67 5.44 -4.72
N TRP A 50 -10.81 4.60 -3.70
CA TRP A 50 -10.81 3.15 -3.87
C TRP A 50 -12.20 2.57 -4.05
N THR A 51 -13.25 3.35 -3.72
CA THR A 51 -14.64 2.95 -3.91
C THR A 51 -15.43 4.01 -4.68
N GLN A 52 -16.48 3.54 -5.35
CA GLN A 52 -17.50 4.37 -5.99
C GLN A 52 -18.86 3.70 -5.79
N ALA A 53 -19.81 4.43 -5.21
CA ALA A 53 -21.14 3.91 -4.86
C ALA A 53 -21.07 2.57 -4.10
N GLY A 54 -20.16 2.48 -3.12
CA GLY A 54 -19.96 1.29 -2.28
C GLY A 54 -19.25 0.11 -2.97
N LYS A 55 -18.76 0.26 -4.20
CA LYS A 55 -18.04 -0.79 -4.94
C LYS A 55 -16.59 -0.38 -5.16
N LEU A 56 -15.69 -1.37 -5.09
CA LEU A 56 -14.26 -1.16 -5.42
C LEU A 56 -14.10 -0.66 -6.86
N THR A 57 -13.33 0.41 -7.02
CA THR A 57 -12.85 0.87 -8.33
C THR A 57 -11.79 -0.09 -8.88
N ASP A 58 -11.49 0.00 -10.17
CA ASP A 58 -10.41 -0.80 -10.76
C ASP A 58 -9.05 -0.42 -10.18
N SER A 59 -8.85 0.85 -9.83
CA SER A 59 -7.66 1.31 -9.10
C SER A 59 -7.56 0.65 -7.72
N GLY A 60 -8.66 0.59 -6.96
CA GLY A 60 -8.71 -0.09 -5.66
C GLY A 60 -8.39 -1.59 -5.77
N LYS A 61 -8.97 -2.26 -6.77
CA LYS A 61 -8.67 -3.68 -7.05
C LYS A 61 -7.20 -3.91 -7.40
N GLY A 62 -6.62 -3.04 -8.23
CA GLY A 62 -5.20 -3.12 -8.63
C GLY A 62 -4.26 -2.95 -7.44
N VAL A 63 -4.51 -1.96 -6.58
CA VAL A 63 -3.73 -1.77 -5.35
C VAL A 63 -3.83 -3.00 -4.45
N ILE A 64 -5.04 -3.50 -4.19
CA ILE A 64 -5.25 -4.69 -3.35
C ILE A 64 -4.52 -5.91 -3.91
N ALA A 65 -4.61 -6.15 -5.22
CA ALA A 65 -3.92 -7.26 -5.86
C ALA A 65 -2.40 -7.17 -5.67
N ARG A 66 -1.81 -5.98 -5.86
CA ARG A 66 -0.38 -5.76 -5.67
C ARG A 66 0.07 -5.98 -4.23
N LEU A 67 -0.68 -5.47 -3.24
CA LEU A 67 -0.35 -5.66 -1.82
C LEU A 67 -0.42 -7.13 -1.40
N LYS A 68 -1.41 -7.88 -1.87
CA LYS A 68 -1.52 -9.32 -1.61
C LYS A 68 -0.37 -10.12 -2.21
N ASP A 69 0.15 -9.67 -3.36
CA ASP A 69 1.26 -10.30 -4.06
C ASP A 69 2.64 -9.71 -3.69
N ALA A 70 2.73 -8.96 -2.59
CA ALA A 70 3.98 -8.34 -2.12
C ALA A 70 5.11 -9.37 -1.91
N ALA A 71 4.75 -10.62 -1.61
CA ALA A 71 5.71 -11.71 -1.46
C ALA A 71 6.53 -11.97 -2.75
N ALA A 72 5.96 -11.72 -3.93
CA ALA A 72 6.69 -11.83 -5.20
C ALA A 72 7.86 -10.85 -5.29
N GLU A 73 7.83 -9.75 -4.53
CA GLU A 73 8.89 -8.75 -4.45
C GLU A 73 9.78 -8.94 -3.19
N GLY A 74 9.69 -10.08 -2.50
CA GLY A 74 10.44 -10.33 -1.27
C GLY A 74 9.94 -9.56 -0.05
N LEU A 75 8.80 -8.89 -0.17
CA LEU A 75 8.14 -8.18 0.91
C LEU A 75 7.13 -9.10 1.62
N ASN A 76 6.79 -8.80 2.88
CA ASN A 76 5.82 -9.59 3.61
C ASN A 76 4.41 -8.99 3.44
N PRO A 77 3.44 -9.70 2.83
CA PRO A 77 2.07 -9.19 2.66
C PRO A 77 1.37 -8.83 3.98
N ALA A 78 1.76 -9.43 5.10
CA ALA A 78 1.20 -9.12 6.42
C ALA A 78 1.52 -7.69 6.89
N ASP A 79 2.56 -7.07 6.34
CA ASP A 79 2.92 -5.68 6.66
C ASP A 79 2.01 -4.67 5.94
N TYR A 80 1.21 -5.11 4.97
CA TYR A 80 0.31 -4.29 4.15
C TYR A 80 -1.13 -4.77 4.29
N PRO A 81 -1.77 -4.55 5.44
CA PRO A 81 -3.12 -5.05 5.69
C PRO A 81 -4.11 -4.47 4.68
N VAL A 82 -4.84 -5.37 4.02
CA VAL A 82 -5.88 -5.04 3.05
C VAL A 82 -7.23 -5.08 3.76
N PRO A 83 -7.99 -3.96 3.78
CA PRO A 83 -9.32 -3.94 4.36
C PRO A 83 -10.32 -4.74 3.52
N ASP A 84 -11.31 -5.33 4.18
CA ASP A 84 -12.43 -5.98 3.50
C ASP A 84 -13.54 -4.96 3.22
N PHE A 85 -13.59 -4.44 2.00
CA PHE A 85 -14.63 -3.52 1.57
C PHE A 85 -16.00 -4.18 1.43
N SER A 86 -16.07 -5.51 1.29
CA SER A 86 -17.34 -6.22 1.20
C SER A 86 -18.06 -6.31 2.55
N ALA A 87 -17.31 -6.24 3.63
CA ALA A 87 -17.84 -6.20 4.99
C ALA A 87 -18.25 -4.79 5.45
N ALA A 88 -17.87 -3.74 4.70
CA ALA A 88 -18.22 -2.38 5.04
C ALA A 88 -19.71 -2.12 4.75
N ALA A 89 -20.47 -1.74 5.78
CA ALA A 89 -21.91 -1.48 5.71
C ALA A 89 -22.28 -0.02 6.04
N SER A 90 -21.32 0.78 6.52
CA SER A 90 -21.56 2.17 6.93
C SER A 90 -20.52 3.12 6.32
N PRO A 91 -20.84 4.43 6.20
CA PRO A 91 -19.87 5.43 5.76
C PRO A 91 -18.59 5.46 6.60
N ASP A 92 -18.69 5.20 7.90
CA ASP A 92 -17.54 5.12 8.81
C ASP A 92 -16.60 3.98 8.43
N GLN A 93 -17.15 2.79 8.17
CA GLN A 93 -16.38 1.61 7.78
C GLN A 93 -15.74 1.80 6.40
N PHE A 94 -16.44 2.43 5.44
CA PHE A 94 -15.86 2.76 4.14
C PHE A 94 -14.73 3.78 4.27
N ALA A 95 -14.89 4.84 5.08
CA ALA A 95 -13.84 5.83 5.31
C ALA A 95 -12.61 5.22 6.00
N GLU A 96 -12.82 4.34 6.98
CA GLU A 96 -11.74 3.60 7.64
C GLU A 96 -11.00 2.69 6.66
N ALA A 97 -11.73 1.90 5.86
CA ALA A 97 -11.15 1.02 4.84
C ALA A 97 -10.36 1.82 3.78
N GLU A 98 -10.90 2.95 3.34
CA GLU A 98 -10.26 3.89 2.41
C GLU A 98 -8.89 4.34 2.91
N LEU A 99 -8.81 4.83 4.15
CA LEU A 99 -7.57 5.33 4.75
C LEU A 99 -6.59 4.20 5.07
N LYS A 100 -7.08 3.03 5.48
CA LYS A 100 -6.26 1.85 5.73
C LYS A 100 -5.59 1.35 4.46
N LEU A 101 -6.33 1.27 3.34
CA LEU A 101 -5.76 0.88 2.06
C LEU A 101 -4.73 1.92 1.57
N THR A 102 -5.02 3.20 1.74
CA THR A 102 -4.09 4.30 1.42
C THR A 102 -2.78 4.17 2.21
N SER A 103 -2.87 3.90 3.52
CA SER A 103 -1.70 3.71 4.38
C SER A 103 -0.86 2.51 3.93
N SER A 104 -1.48 1.35 3.72
CA SER A 104 -0.79 0.14 3.25
C SER A 104 -0.12 0.36 1.89
N MET A 105 -0.76 1.10 0.98
CA MET A 105 -0.19 1.44 -0.31
C MET A 105 1.05 2.34 -0.19
N LEU A 106 1.01 3.35 0.67
CA LEU A 106 2.16 4.25 0.89
C LEU A 106 3.32 3.50 1.56
N ASP A 107 3.03 2.62 2.52
CA ASP A 107 4.03 1.78 3.15
C ASP A 107 4.68 0.82 2.15
N TYR A 108 3.88 0.20 1.27
CA TYR A 108 4.40 -0.64 0.20
C TYR A 108 5.34 0.13 -0.72
N ALA A 109 4.91 1.26 -1.27
CA ALA A 109 5.71 2.06 -2.20
C ALA A 109 7.04 2.48 -1.58
N ARG A 110 7.03 2.92 -0.32
CA ARG A 110 8.23 3.28 0.43
C ARG A 110 9.17 2.10 0.63
N GLN A 111 8.65 0.96 1.06
CA GLN A 111 9.48 -0.21 1.35
C GLN A 111 9.96 -0.90 0.07
N ALA A 112 9.19 -0.87 -1.01
CA ALA A 112 9.60 -1.35 -2.32
C ALA A 112 10.80 -0.54 -2.86
N GLN A 113 10.78 0.77 -2.68
CA GLN A 113 11.82 1.67 -3.18
C GLN A 113 13.08 1.68 -2.29
N SER A 114 12.92 1.72 -0.97
CA SER A 114 14.02 1.91 -0.02
C SER A 114 14.40 0.67 0.80
N GLY A 115 13.65 -0.43 0.67
CA GLY A 115 13.78 -1.60 1.54
C GLY A 115 13.11 -1.43 2.90
N ARG A 116 12.99 -2.55 3.63
CA ARG A 116 12.33 -2.60 4.97
C ARG A 116 13.22 -2.06 6.07
N MET A 117 14.54 -2.18 5.93
CA MET A 117 15.50 -1.74 6.93
C MET A 117 16.01 -0.34 6.60
N HIS A 118 15.95 0.55 7.58
CA HIS A 118 16.58 1.84 7.44
C HIS A 118 18.10 1.66 7.30
N TRP A 119 18.73 2.40 6.40
CA TRP A 119 20.17 2.29 6.14
C TRP A 119 21.03 2.42 7.42
N SER A 120 20.58 3.19 8.42
CA SER A 120 21.28 3.35 9.70
C SER A 120 21.32 2.05 10.55
N GLN A 121 20.54 1.04 10.19
CA GLN A 121 20.55 -0.29 10.82
C GLN A 121 21.45 -1.27 10.07
N VAL A 122 22.00 -0.87 8.95
CA VAL A 122 23.01 -1.60 8.18
C VAL A 122 24.37 -1.01 8.51
N ALA A 123 25.46 -1.79 8.41
CA ALA A 123 26.81 -1.36 8.78
C ALA A 123 27.15 0.03 8.20
N GLY A 124 27.76 0.90 9.03
CA GLY A 124 27.93 2.34 8.76
C GLY A 124 28.85 2.73 7.59
N ASP A 125 29.44 1.77 6.93
CA ASP A 125 30.28 1.88 5.73
C ASP A 125 29.51 1.72 4.41
N ILE A 126 28.21 1.41 4.47
CA ILE A 126 27.37 1.33 3.27
C ILE A 126 26.74 2.70 3.04
N LEU A 127 27.29 3.48 2.11
CA LEU A 127 26.67 4.69 1.59
C LEU A 127 25.49 4.30 0.69
N TYR A 128 24.28 4.35 1.26
CA TYR A 128 23.04 4.20 0.48
C TYR A 128 22.54 5.60 0.08
N PRO A 129 22.38 5.91 -1.21
CA PRO A 129 21.73 7.15 -1.60
C PRO A 129 20.28 7.10 -1.14
N GLU A 130 19.90 7.94 -0.17
CA GLU A 130 18.50 8.11 0.21
C GLU A 130 17.74 8.76 -0.95
N HIS A 131 16.84 8.01 -1.55
CA HIS A 131 15.79 8.55 -2.38
C HIS A 131 14.48 8.40 -1.59
N PRO A 132 14.12 9.39 -0.76
CA PRO A 132 12.91 9.33 0.03
C PRO A 132 11.71 9.29 -0.93
N THR A 133 10.86 8.28 -0.78
CA THR A 133 9.61 8.16 -1.52
C THR A 133 8.70 9.33 -1.13
N ASP A 134 8.29 10.14 -2.11
CA ASP A 134 7.33 11.23 -1.86
C ASP A 134 5.90 10.66 -1.84
N PRO A 135 5.20 10.67 -0.70
CA PRO A 135 3.84 10.16 -0.61
C PRO A 135 2.85 10.92 -1.51
N ALA A 136 3.09 12.20 -1.80
CA ALA A 136 2.22 12.97 -2.70
C ALA A 136 2.37 12.49 -4.15
N GLU A 137 3.59 12.16 -4.57
CA GLU A 137 3.87 11.58 -5.87
C GLU A 137 3.24 10.19 -6.01
N VAL A 138 3.37 9.33 -5.00
CA VAL A 138 2.74 8.00 -4.99
C VAL A 138 1.23 8.10 -5.15
N LEU A 139 0.57 8.95 -4.37
CA LEU A 139 -0.87 9.18 -4.46
C LEU A 139 -1.29 9.67 -5.85
N ALA A 140 -0.56 10.63 -6.42
CA ALA A 140 -0.84 11.15 -7.75
C ALA A 140 -0.66 10.06 -8.83
N ASN A 141 0.45 9.33 -8.81
CA ASN A 141 0.76 8.31 -9.80
C ASN A 141 -0.26 7.17 -9.78
N VAL A 142 -0.55 6.62 -8.59
CA VAL A 142 -1.47 5.48 -8.46
C VAL A 142 -2.92 5.88 -8.75
N SER A 143 -3.35 7.07 -8.31
CA SER A 143 -4.74 7.52 -8.51
C SER A 143 -5.08 7.84 -9.96
N THR A 144 -4.09 8.23 -10.77
CA THR A 144 -4.28 8.61 -12.18
C THR A 144 -3.88 7.51 -13.17
N ALA A 145 -3.24 6.45 -12.69
CA ALA A 145 -2.81 5.34 -13.53
C ALA A 145 -4.01 4.55 -14.08
N LYS A 146 -3.91 4.12 -15.34
CA LYS A 146 -4.85 3.16 -15.92
C LYS A 146 -4.74 1.79 -15.25
N ASP A 147 -3.55 1.42 -14.80
CA ASP A 147 -3.23 0.22 -14.05
C ASP A 147 -2.49 0.61 -12.77
N ALA A 148 -3.20 0.59 -11.66
CA ALA A 148 -2.66 0.96 -10.35
C ALA A 148 -1.64 -0.07 -9.83
N ALA A 149 -1.80 -1.35 -10.19
CA ALA A 149 -0.83 -2.38 -9.83
C ALA A 149 0.51 -2.13 -10.52
N ALA A 150 0.50 -1.86 -11.83
CA ALA A 150 1.70 -1.52 -12.58
C ALA A 150 2.36 -0.22 -12.09
N ALA A 151 1.57 0.77 -11.68
CA ALA A 151 2.09 2.00 -11.10
C ALA A 151 2.85 1.74 -9.79
N LEU A 152 2.34 0.84 -8.94
CA LEU A 152 3.04 0.42 -7.72
C LEU A 152 4.28 -0.43 -8.01
N ASP A 153 4.26 -1.27 -9.04
CA ASP A 153 5.44 -2.03 -9.49
C ASP A 153 6.61 -1.11 -9.88
N GLY A 154 6.32 0.10 -10.35
CA GLY A 154 7.33 1.09 -10.71
C GLY A 154 8.20 1.57 -9.54
N TYR A 155 7.80 1.32 -8.29
CA TYR A 155 8.60 1.62 -7.10
C TYR A 155 9.59 0.51 -6.74
N ASN A 156 9.47 -0.67 -7.34
CA ASN A 156 10.45 -1.75 -7.17
C ASN A 156 11.75 -1.45 -7.93
N PRO A 157 12.92 -1.92 -7.43
CA PRO A 157 14.19 -1.67 -8.09
C PRO A 157 14.23 -2.17 -9.55
N PRO A 158 14.60 -1.33 -10.53
CA PRO A 158 14.60 -1.73 -11.95
C PRO A 158 15.82 -2.57 -12.36
N HIS A 159 16.76 -2.81 -11.44
CA HIS A 159 18.06 -3.41 -11.74
C HIS A 159 17.97 -4.89 -12.14
N LYS A 160 18.85 -5.31 -13.06
CA LYS A 160 18.93 -6.73 -13.50
C LYS A 160 19.17 -7.66 -12.31
N LEU A 161 20.09 -7.32 -11.40
CA LEU A 161 20.40 -8.13 -10.23
C LEU A 161 19.16 -8.36 -9.34
N TYR A 162 18.32 -7.36 -9.18
CA TYR A 162 17.06 -7.51 -8.43
C TYR A 162 16.12 -8.51 -9.11
N ARG A 163 15.97 -8.42 -10.43
CA ARG A 163 15.16 -9.38 -11.21
C ARG A 163 15.69 -10.80 -11.11
N ASP A 164 17.00 -10.96 -11.19
CA ASP A 164 17.66 -12.27 -11.08
C ASP A 164 17.46 -12.88 -9.68
N LEU A 165 17.59 -12.07 -8.62
CA LEU A 165 17.31 -12.49 -7.23
C LEU A 165 15.84 -12.84 -7.03
N LYS A 166 14.93 -12.06 -7.60
CA LYS A 166 13.49 -12.33 -7.56
C LYS A 166 13.15 -13.65 -8.24
N ALA A 167 13.73 -13.93 -9.41
CA ALA A 167 13.56 -15.19 -10.11
C ALA A 167 14.09 -16.37 -9.29
N LYS A 168 15.27 -16.23 -8.67
CA LYS A 168 15.83 -17.26 -7.79
C LYS A 168 15.00 -17.49 -6.52
N LEU A 169 14.44 -16.44 -5.96
CA LEU A 169 13.53 -16.55 -4.81
C LEU A 169 12.25 -17.35 -5.17
N ALA A 170 11.70 -17.11 -6.35
CA ALA A 170 10.52 -17.85 -6.83
C ALA A 170 10.84 -19.34 -7.05
N GLU A 171 12.00 -19.64 -7.63
CA GLU A 171 12.50 -21.02 -7.81
C GLU A 171 12.63 -21.74 -6.45
N LEU A 172 13.32 -21.12 -5.48
CA LEU A 172 13.54 -21.70 -4.15
C LEU A 172 12.23 -21.93 -3.39
N ARG A 173 11.25 -21.04 -3.56
CA ARG A 173 9.91 -21.23 -2.96
C ARG A 173 9.17 -22.39 -3.60
N GLY A 174 9.23 -22.55 -4.91
CA GLY A 174 8.64 -23.68 -5.62
C GLY A 174 9.29 -25.01 -5.20
N GLU A 175 10.60 -25.04 -4.99
CA GLU A 175 11.31 -26.22 -4.47
C GLU A 175 10.93 -26.56 -3.02
N SER A 176 10.70 -25.55 -2.16
CA SER A 176 10.35 -25.77 -0.76
C SER A 176 8.92 -26.27 -0.55
N GLU A 177 8.00 -25.95 -1.45
CA GLU A 177 6.64 -26.49 -1.41
C GLU A 177 6.55 -27.96 -1.80
N GLY A 178 7.60 -28.50 -2.46
CA GLY A 178 7.69 -29.91 -2.88
C GLY A 178 8.41 -30.85 -1.90
N LEU A 179 9.14 -30.32 -0.93
CA LEU A 179 9.97 -31.10 0.01
C LEU A 179 9.47 -30.95 1.45
N VAL A 180 8.54 -31.81 1.85
CA VAL A 180 8.31 -32.08 3.28
C VAL A 180 9.49 -32.92 3.77
N ILE A 181 10.56 -32.27 4.27
CA ILE A 181 11.65 -32.94 4.96
C ILE A 181 11.09 -33.43 6.31
N GLN A 182 10.74 -34.70 6.41
CA GLN A 182 10.51 -35.35 7.70
C GLN A 182 11.87 -35.47 8.40
N ILE A 183 12.06 -34.68 9.44
CA ILE A 183 13.23 -34.83 10.35
C ILE A 183 12.98 -36.10 11.16
N PRO A 184 13.82 -37.14 11.06
CA PRO A 184 13.68 -38.33 11.88
C PRO A 184 13.80 -37.94 13.35
N GLN A 185 12.86 -38.40 14.19
CA GLN A 185 13.04 -38.24 15.64
C GLN A 185 14.29 -39.01 16.05
N GLY A 186 15.24 -38.30 16.68
CA GLY A 186 16.43 -38.90 17.23
C GLY A 186 16.09 -39.93 18.33
N PRO A 187 16.98 -40.89 18.58
CA PRO A 187 16.75 -41.87 19.62
C PRO A 187 16.63 -41.20 21.00
N THR A 188 15.62 -41.64 21.77
CA THR A 188 15.41 -41.31 23.19
C THR A 188 16.49 -41.90 24.04
#